data_2703b7efc6875750b2f6faff453cf24c
#
_entry.id   2703b7efc6875750b2f6faff453cf24c
#
_cell.length_a   1.000
_cell.length_b   1.000
_cell.length_c   1.000
_cell.angle_alpha   90.00
_cell.angle_beta   90.00
_cell.angle_gamma   90.00
#
_symmetry.space_group_name_H-M   'P 1'
#
loop_
_entity.id
_entity.type
_entity.pdbx_description
1 polymer ?
#
loop_
_entity_poly.entity_id
_entity_poly.type
_entity_poly.pdbx_seq_one_letter_code
_entity_poly.pdbx_strand_id
1 'polypeptide(L)'
;MPTIMIAYVEQRQRLVSDGDAEHSDGGDAGQENIGALGVAAAAGDIALAARDFGGMVFIPPATLLRPSKTDDVVRAVCVARRSSRLTVAARGNGHSVGGQAMARGGVVLDMRDLGPPMELVRCGGVAADVPAGALWEEVLEWGVRNHGMAPTSWTDYLRLTVGGTLSNGGISGQAFRHGPQVANVAELEVVTGDGERRVCSPSLCSDLFFAALGGLGQFGVITRARIPLVPAPKMVRWIRVVYKEFEEYAGDAEWLVTRAGSEAFDYVEGFAFVNDVSDPVNGWASVPILPGSVFEPAKIPAVSEPILYCLELALHHNHREAAGVDERVKEMLWPLRYMRGLVLAADVSYVDFLSRVGRAEEEARANGTWATPHPWLNILVSSSDIADFDRTVFKRILRRGVGGPMLVYPLLRSKWDPRMSVAVPESEMFYLVALLRFIAPRAGDAALEEAVAQNREIIGCCRSKGYDFKVYVPHYESEADWARHFGRDWARFVERKRRYDPIAILAPGQTIFARAEPPAAAAAAAP
;
A
#
# COMPACT_ATOMS: atom_id res chain seq x y z
N MET A 1 5.78 -7.85 31.98
CA MET A 1 6.99 -7.05 32.16
C MET A 1 6.88 -5.78 31.32
N PRO A 2 6.45 -4.64 31.90
CA PRO A 2 6.40 -3.36 31.19
C PRO A 2 7.69 -2.53 31.37
N THR A 3 8.68 -3.01 32.11
CA THR A 3 9.79 -2.18 32.60
C THR A 3 10.90 -1.93 31.57
N ILE A 4 11.11 -2.81 30.58
CA ILE A 4 12.20 -2.68 29.60
C ILE A 4 11.84 -1.68 28.48
N MET A 5 10.59 -1.61 28.11
CA MET A 5 10.12 -0.64 27.10
C MET A 5 10.12 0.80 27.62
N ILE A 6 9.91 0.98 28.93
CA ILE A 6 10.01 2.28 29.61
C ILE A 6 11.48 2.73 29.67
N ALA A 7 12.41 1.82 29.92
CA ALA A 7 13.85 2.12 29.98
C ALA A 7 14.43 2.58 28.61
N TYR A 8 13.96 2.01 27.50
CA TYR A 8 14.40 2.43 26.15
C TYR A 8 13.86 3.81 25.77
N VAL A 9 12.61 4.11 26.17
CA VAL A 9 12.01 5.43 26.00
C VAL A 9 12.69 6.46 26.90
N GLU A 10 12.99 6.12 28.16
CA GLU A 10 13.70 7.00 29.09
C GLU A 10 15.17 7.24 28.69
N GLN A 11 15.86 6.24 28.13
CA GLN A 11 17.25 6.40 27.69
C GLN A 11 17.34 7.29 26.43
N ARG A 12 16.37 7.23 25.51
CA ARG A 12 16.29 8.17 24.39
C ARG A 12 15.79 9.57 24.81
N GLN A 13 14.95 9.67 25.83
CA GLN A 13 14.58 10.97 26.39
C GLN A 13 15.77 11.65 27.10
N ARG A 14 16.66 10.90 27.77
CA ARG A 14 17.90 11.45 28.37
C ARG A 14 18.91 11.89 27.31
N LEU A 15 19.03 11.18 26.19
CA LEU A 15 19.92 11.58 25.08
C LEU A 15 19.43 12.83 24.33
N VAL A 16 18.14 13.20 24.51
CA VAL A 16 17.56 14.45 23.95
C VAL A 16 17.59 15.59 24.96
N SER A 17 17.73 15.30 26.29
CA SER A 17 17.75 16.33 27.34
C SER A 17 19.14 16.86 27.71
N ASP A 18 20.23 16.17 27.30
CA ASP A 18 21.62 16.60 27.61
C ASP A 18 22.31 17.35 26.47
N GLY A 19 21.56 17.69 25.40
CA GLY A 19 21.98 18.57 24.32
C GLY A 19 21.26 19.91 24.42
N ASP A 20 22.01 20.92 24.89
CA ASP A 20 21.75 22.36 24.75
C ASP A 20 20.56 22.97 25.50
N ALA A 21 20.79 23.30 26.75
CA ALA A 21 20.15 24.41 27.41
C ALA A 21 20.81 25.74 26.96
N GLU A 22 20.60 26.16 25.71
CA GLU A 22 20.73 27.55 25.33
C GLU A 22 19.34 28.14 25.11
N HIS A 23 19.01 29.11 25.96
CA HIS A 23 17.83 29.94 25.83
C HIS A 23 17.83 30.61 24.46
N SER A 24 16.94 30.20 23.55
CA SER A 24 16.51 31.00 22.42
C SER A 24 15.00 31.21 22.51
N ASP A 25 14.64 32.45 22.64
CA ASP A 25 13.31 33.07 22.69
C ASP A 25 12.54 32.87 21.36
N GLY A 26 12.25 31.61 21.00
CA GLY A 26 11.59 31.22 19.75
C GLY A 26 10.35 30.31 19.94
N GLY A 27 9.92 30.11 21.20
CA GLY A 27 8.84 29.17 21.53
C GLY A 27 7.43 29.61 21.18
N ASP A 28 7.20 30.88 20.89
CA ASP A 28 5.85 31.47 20.86
C ASP A 28 5.18 31.43 19.46
N ALA A 29 5.90 31.67 18.38
CA ALA A 29 5.32 31.75 17.04
C ALA A 29 4.77 30.41 16.48
N GLY A 30 5.32 29.26 16.93
CA GLY A 30 4.84 27.93 16.53
C GLY A 30 3.54 27.54 17.23
N GLN A 31 3.41 27.93 18.49
CA GLN A 31 2.25 27.62 19.33
C GLN A 31 1.05 28.52 18.99
N GLU A 32 1.29 29.80 18.66
CA GLU A 32 0.25 30.71 18.15
C GLU A 32 -0.33 30.23 16.81
N ASN A 33 0.47 29.68 15.90
CA ASN A 33 -0.01 29.17 14.63
C ASN A 33 -0.86 27.90 14.77
N ILE A 34 -0.56 27.01 15.72
CA ILE A 34 -1.37 25.81 16.02
C ILE A 34 -2.69 26.23 16.67
N GLY A 35 -2.69 27.24 17.57
CA GLY A 35 -3.90 27.81 18.16
C GLY A 35 -4.90 28.32 17.12
N ALA A 36 -4.42 28.81 15.97
CA ALA A 36 -5.26 29.24 14.85
C ALA A 36 -6.06 28.09 14.19
N LEU A 37 -5.68 26.84 14.43
CA LEU A 37 -6.43 25.64 13.98
C LEU A 37 -7.62 25.33 14.88
N GLY A 38 -7.70 25.94 16.07
CA GLY A 38 -8.88 25.88 16.95
C GLY A 38 -9.08 24.54 17.66
N VAL A 39 -8.11 23.61 17.63
CA VAL A 39 -8.24 22.28 18.23
C VAL A 39 -6.92 21.90 18.93
N ALA A 40 -6.98 21.63 20.23
CA ALA A 40 -5.92 20.94 20.95
C ALA A 40 -6.17 19.43 20.86
N ALA A 41 -5.27 18.68 20.24
CA ALA A 41 -5.35 17.23 20.21
C ALA A 41 -5.10 16.65 21.62
N ALA A 42 -5.88 15.65 22.02
CA ALA A 42 -5.63 14.92 23.25
C ALA A 42 -4.30 14.14 23.16
N ALA A 43 -3.64 13.90 24.30
CA ALA A 43 -2.36 13.15 24.32
C ALA A 43 -2.48 11.75 23.68
N GLY A 44 -3.64 11.08 23.83
CA GLY A 44 -3.92 9.81 23.18
C GLY A 44 -3.95 9.90 21.64
N ASP A 45 -4.47 10.99 21.10
CA ASP A 45 -4.52 11.24 19.65
C ASP A 45 -3.11 11.48 19.08
N ILE A 46 -2.28 12.22 19.79
CA ILE A 46 -0.86 12.43 19.44
C ILE A 46 -0.11 11.10 19.43
N ALA A 47 -0.30 10.25 20.44
CA ALA A 47 0.32 8.95 20.54
C ALA A 47 -0.11 8.02 19.38
N LEU A 48 -1.39 8.06 18.98
CA LEU A 48 -1.91 7.32 17.84
C LEU A 48 -1.29 7.79 16.53
N ALA A 49 -1.21 9.11 16.32
CA ALA A 49 -0.65 9.71 15.12
C ALA A 49 0.87 9.57 15.00
N ALA A 50 1.56 9.33 16.12
CA ALA A 50 3.01 9.13 16.19
C ALA A 50 3.47 7.73 15.77
N ARG A 51 2.54 6.81 15.48
CA ARG A 51 2.83 5.43 15.06
C ARG A 51 2.08 5.08 13.80
N ASP A 52 2.64 4.16 13.03
CA ASP A 52 1.97 3.52 11.90
C ASP A 52 1.89 2.00 12.08
N PHE A 53 1.32 1.32 11.06
CA PHE A 53 1.20 -0.13 11.05
C PHE A 53 2.56 -0.84 11.10
N GLY A 54 3.59 -0.28 10.46
CA GLY A 54 4.95 -0.82 10.52
C GLY A 54 5.48 -0.96 11.94
N GLY A 55 5.10 -0.04 12.83
CA GLY A 55 5.46 -0.08 14.24
C GLY A 55 6.96 0.06 14.55
N MET A 56 7.75 0.39 13.52
CA MET A 56 9.22 0.46 13.61
C MET A 56 9.74 1.85 13.96
N VAL A 57 8.93 2.87 13.76
CA VAL A 57 9.30 4.27 14.00
C VAL A 57 8.27 4.98 14.89
N PHE A 58 8.73 5.97 15.63
CA PHE A 58 7.89 6.82 16.46
C PHE A 58 8.20 8.29 16.15
N ILE A 59 7.24 9.00 15.55
CA ILE A 59 7.42 10.39 15.10
C ILE A 59 6.23 11.21 15.61
N PRO A 60 6.33 11.87 16.78
CA PRO A 60 5.23 12.64 17.34
C PRO A 60 4.98 13.91 16.51
N PRO A 61 3.72 14.16 16.10
CA PRO A 61 3.31 15.44 15.54
C PRO A 61 3.13 16.48 16.65
N ALA A 62 3.06 17.75 16.27
CA ALA A 62 2.64 18.84 17.18
C ALA A 62 1.13 18.79 17.44
N THR A 63 0.33 18.38 16.43
CA THR A 63 -1.12 18.21 16.58
C THR A 63 -1.69 17.21 15.58
N LEU A 64 -2.86 16.65 15.93
CA LEU A 64 -3.72 15.85 15.06
C LEU A 64 -5.01 16.62 14.81
N LEU A 65 -5.39 16.78 13.53
CA LEU A 65 -6.67 17.33 13.12
C LEU A 65 -7.52 16.27 12.46
N ARG A 66 -8.85 16.33 12.67
CA ARG A 66 -9.84 15.50 11.96
C ARG A 66 -10.67 16.41 11.07
N PRO A 67 -10.28 16.61 9.81
CA PRO A 67 -11.04 17.43 8.88
C PRO A 67 -12.39 16.77 8.56
N SER A 68 -13.47 17.52 8.70
CA SER A 68 -14.83 17.09 8.32
C SER A 68 -15.20 17.52 6.90
N LYS A 69 -14.46 18.47 6.33
CA LYS A 69 -14.64 18.99 4.96
C LYS A 69 -13.32 19.45 4.37
N THR A 70 -13.27 19.58 3.05
CA THR A 70 -12.08 20.04 2.32
C THR A 70 -11.54 21.37 2.81
N ASP A 71 -12.40 22.32 3.22
CA ASP A 71 -11.98 23.62 3.74
C ASP A 71 -11.15 23.52 5.04
N ASP A 72 -11.32 22.46 5.82
CA ASP A 72 -10.49 22.22 7.01
C ASP A 72 -9.06 21.83 6.60
N VAL A 73 -8.93 21.04 5.52
CA VAL A 73 -7.63 20.69 4.92
C VAL A 73 -6.95 21.95 4.35
N VAL A 74 -7.69 22.77 3.60
CA VAL A 74 -7.21 24.07 3.09
C VAL A 74 -6.67 24.93 4.22
N ARG A 75 -7.43 25.07 5.31
CA ARG A 75 -7.03 25.85 6.50
C ARG A 75 -5.73 25.33 7.10
N ALA A 76 -5.60 24.02 7.29
CA ALA A 76 -4.40 23.42 7.84
C ALA A 76 -3.16 23.67 6.96
N VAL A 77 -3.28 23.51 5.65
CA VAL A 77 -2.22 23.80 4.69
C VAL A 77 -1.85 25.30 4.70
N CYS A 78 -2.84 26.21 4.71
CA CYS A 78 -2.61 27.65 4.79
C CYS A 78 -1.91 28.06 6.08
N VAL A 79 -2.26 27.48 7.23
CA VAL A 79 -1.57 27.71 8.50
C VAL A 79 -0.14 27.21 8.45
N ALA A 80 0.08 25.99 7.97
CA ALA A 80 1.42 25.44 7.82
C ALA A 80 2.28 26.29 6.87
N ARG A 81 1.71 26.78 5.77
CA ARG A 81 2.41 27.65 4.82
C ARG A 81 2.91 28.95 5.43
N ARG A 82 2.13 29.55 6.33
CA ARG A 82 2.50 30.80 7.03
C ARG A 82 3.48 30.58 8.18
N SER A 83 3.54 29.39 8.72
CA SER A 83 4.51 29.01 9.75
C SER A 83 5.91 28.87 9.13
N SER A 84 6.96 29.07 9.90
CA SER A 84 8.34 28.77 9.48
C SER A 84 8.70 27.28 9.56
N ARG A 85 7.96 26.47 10.35
CA ARG A 85 8.36 25.10 10.71
C ARG A 85 7.31 24.04 10.44
N LEU A 86 6.01 24.39 10.41
CA LEU A 86 4.95 23.39 10.33
C LEU A 86 4.92 22.72 8.96
N THR A 87 4.79 21.40 8.98
CA THR A 87 4.52 20.54 7.82
C THR A 87 3.19 19.84 8.01
N VAL A 88 2.65 19.27 6.94
CA VAL A 88 1.33 18.59 6.95
C VAL A 88 1.47 17.19 6.35
N ALA A 89 1.01 16.17 7.08
CA ALA A 89 0.87 14.83 6.59
C ALA A 89 -0.59 14.37 6.62
N ALA A 90 -1.12 13.93 5.50
CA ALA A 90 -2.40 13.23 5.45
C ALA A 90 -2.23 11.79 5.94
N ARG A 91 -3.08 11.36 6.88
CA ARG A 91 -3.13 10.02 7.43
C ARG A 91 -4.52 9.42 7.16
N GLY A 92 -4.55 8.30 6.45
CA GLY A 92 -5.75 7.48 6.31
C GLY A 92 -5.91 6.54 7.51
N ASN A 93 -5.97 5.23 7.27
CA ASN A 93 -6.06 4.22 8.31
C ASN A 93 -4.70 3.88 8.98
N GLY A 94 -3.66 4.68 8.76
CA GLY A 94 -2.35 4.53 9.39
C GLY A 94 -1.54 3.32 8.93
N HIS A 95 -1.78 2.80 7.75
CA HIS A 95 -1.21 1.54 7.24
C HIS A 95 0.15 1.70 6.52
N SER A 96 0.84 2.82 6.71
CA SER A 96 2.23 2.97 6.30
C SER A 96 3.17 2.12 7.19
N VAL A 97 4.36 1.79 6.68
CA VAL A 97 5.30 0.89 7.37
C VAL A 97 6.63 1.54 7.73
N GLY A 98 6.86 2.78 7.32
CA GLY A 98 8.11 3.51 7.57
C GLY A 98 7.90 4.98 7.93
N GLY A 99 6.76 5.36 8.52
CA GLY A 99 6.47 6.72 8.95
C GLY A 99 5.99 7.66 7.85
N GLN A 100 5.63 7.14 6.66
CA GLN A 100 5.29 7.98 5.50
C GLN A 100 4.11 8.94 5.76
N ALA A 101 3.15 8.57 6.61
CA ALA A 101 1.99 9.37 6.97
C ALA A 101 2.18 10.20 8.26
N MET A 102 3.41 10.44 8.67
CA MET A 102 3.76 11.18 9.90
C MET A 102 4.36 12.55 9.60
N ALA A 103 4.31 13.46 10.58
CA ALA A 103 4.89 14.80 10.49
C ALA A 103 5.59 15.15 11.83
N ARG A 104 6.91 15.10 11.87
CA ARG A 104 7.68 15.45 13.09
C ARG A 104 7.43 16.90 13.48
N GLY A 105 6.83 17.14 14.66
CA GLY A 105 6.49 18.47 15.12
C GLY A 105 5.55 19.26 14.19
N GLY A 106 4.93 18.58 13.23
CA GLY A 106 3.99 19.17 12.26
C GLY A 106 2.53 18.80 12.56
N VAL A 107 1.68 18.96 11.57
CA VAL A 107 0.24 18.65 11.62
C VAL A 107 -0.03 17.34 10.92
N VAL A 108 -0.65 16.39 11.59
CA VAL A 108 -1.22 15.19 10.98
C VAL A 108 -2.72 15.40 10.76
N LEU A 109 -3.20 15.16 9.56
CA LEU A 109 -4.61 15.17 9.19
C LEU A 109 -5.15 13.74 9.20
N ASP A 110 -5.98 13.39 10.20
CA ASP A 110 -6.70 12.13 10.20
C ASP A 110 -7.92 12.26 9.27
N MET A 111 -7.80 11.69 8.09
CA MET A 111 -8.75 11.89 6.98
C MET A 111 -10.04 11.05 7.13
N ARG A 112 -10.18 10.23 8.17
CA ARG A 112 -11.28 9.28 8.31
C ARG A 112 -12.67 9.93 8.42
N ASP A 113 -12.75 11.12 8.97
CA ASP A 113 -14.01 11.85 9.17
C ASP A 113 -14.35 12.80 8.01
N LEU A 114 -13.57 12.78 6.93
CA LEU A 114 -13.76 13.69 5.79
C LEU A 114 -15.05 13.40 5.04
N GLY A 115 -15.93 14.40 4.94
CA GLY A 115 -17.13 14.40 4.11
C GLY A 115 -16.98 15.19 2.79
N PRO A 116 -18.04 15.28 2.00
CA PRO A 116 -19.37 14.72 2.15
C PRO A 116 -19.44 13.20 2.00
N PRO A 117 -20.57 12.56 2.37
CA PRO A 117 -20.80 11.13 2.12
C PRO A 117 -20.66 10.76 0.65
N MET A 118 -20.46 9.45 0.38
CA MET A 118 -20.40 8.92 -0.98
C MET A 118 -21.69 9.18 -1.77
N GLU A 119 -21.55 9.58 -3.02
CA GLU A 119 -22.65 9.87 -3.92
C GLU A 119 -22.51 9.13 -5.25
N LEU A 120 -23.64 8.65 -5.80
CA LEU A 120 -23.68 8.05 -7.13
C LEU A 120 -23.81 9.16 -8.19
N VAL A 121 -22.84 9.22 -9.10
CA VAL A 121 -22.81 10.19 -10.20
C VAL A 121 -23.07 9.49 -11.52
N ARG A 122 -23.94 10.11 -12.37
CA ARG A 122 -24.26 9.64 -13.71
C ARG A 122 -23.89 10.74 -14.72
N CYS A 123 -22.66 10.69 -15.21
CA CYS A 123 -22.17 11.65 -16.21
C CYS A 123 -21.20 10.94 -17.14
N GLY A 124 -21.65 10.59 -18.34
CA GLY A 124 -20.86 9.80 -19.29
C GLY A 124 -20.58 8.35 -18.88
N GLY A 125 -21.28 7.87 -17.85
CA GLY A 125 -21.14 6.57 -17.20
C GLY A 125 -21.64 6.60 -15.77
N VAL A 126 -21.47 5.49 -15.04
CA VAL A 126 -21.79 5.43 -13.59
C VAL A 126 -20.49 5.52 -12.80
N ALA A 127 -20.45 6.38 -11.81
CA ALA A 127 -19.31 6.55 -10.93
C ALA A 127 -19.76 6.84 -9.49
N ALA A 128 -18.87 6.64 -8.54
CA ALA A 128 -19.02 7.09 -7.17
C ALA A 128 -18.10 8.30 -6.92
N ASP A 129 -18.64 9.38 -6.39
CA ASP A 129 -17.85 10.43 -5.73
C ASP A 129 -17.59 9.99 -4.30
N VAL A 130 -16.32 9.77 -3.95
CA VAL A 130 -15.90 9.15 -2.70
C VAL A 130 -14.97 10.08 -1.94
N PRO A 131 -15.21 10.39 -0.65
CA PRO A 131 -14.25 11.12 0.17
C PRO A 131 -12.96 10.30 0.32
N ALA A 132 -11.82 10.96 0.24
CA ALA A 132 -10.53 10.28 0.26
C ALA A 132 -10.23 9.52 1.57
N GLY A 133 -10.91 9.88 2.66
CA GLY A 133 -10.84 9.19 3.94
C GLY A 133 -11.67 7.91 4.03
N ALA A 134 -12.58 7.62 3.07
CA ALA A 134 -13.36 6.40 3.06
C ALA A 134 -12.46 5.17 2.86
N LEU A 135 -12.80 4.06 3.53
CA LEU A 135 -12.15 2.76 3.29
C LEU A 135 -12.71 2.13 2.02
N TRP A 136 -11.89 1.36 1.32
CA TRP A 136 -12.38 0.57 0.18
C TRP A 136 -13.45 -0.47 0.59
N GLU A 137 -13.41 -0.96 1.82
CA GLU A 137 -14.47 -1.81 2.40
C GLU A 137 -15.81 -1.06 2.43
N GLU A 138 -15.83 0.21 2.86
CA GLU A 138 -17.02 1.07 2.87
C GLU A 138 -17.53 1.34 1.45
N VAL A 139 -16.60 1.54 0.48
CA VAL A 139 -16.94 1.72 -0.95
C VAL A 139 -17.58 0.45 -1.52
N LEU A 140 -17.04 -0.73 -1.19
CA LEU A 140 -17.58 -2.02 -1.63
C LEU A 140 -18.99 -2.24 -1.08
N GLU A 141 -19.17 -2.07 0.22
CA GLU A 141 -20.46 -2.28 0.86
C GLU A 141 -21.52 -1.31 0.32
N TRP A 142 -21.18 -0.02 0.24
CA TRP A 142 -22.07 1.00 -0.27
C TRP A 142 -22.45 0.75 -1.73
N GLY A 143 -21.47 0.45 -2.59
CA GLY A 143 -21.69 0.22 -4.01
C GLY A 143 -22.55 -1.03 -4.28
N VAL A 144 -22.20 -2.16 -3.64
CA VAL A 144 -22.89 -3.43 -3.88
C VAL A 144 -24.29 -3.44 -3.25
N ARG A 145 -24.42 -3.01 -1.97
CA ARG A 145 -25.71 -3.08 -1.26
C ARG A 145 -26.73 -2.09 -1.79
N ASN A 146 -26.30 -0.85 -2.06
CA ASN A 146 -27.26 0.21 -2.42
C ASN A 146 -27.51 0.31 -3.93
N HIS A 147 -26.53 -0.11 -4.75
CA HIS A 147 -26.57 0.17 -6.19
C HIS A 147 -26.33 -1.07 -7.07
N GLY A 148 -25.89 -2.20 -6.50
CA GLY A 148 -25.50 -3.38 -7.26
C GLY A 148 -24.29 -3.12 -8.18
N MET A 149 -23.45 -2.16 -7.80
CA MET A 149 -22.32 -1.68 -8.59
C MET A 149 -21.01 -1.80 -7.79
N ALA A 150 -19.89 -1.88 -8.49
CA ALA A 150 -18.57 -1.95 -7.85
C ALA A 150 -17.48 -1.34 -8.74
N PRO A 151 -16.39 -0.80 -8.18
CA PRO A 151 -15.15 -0.55 -8.91
C PRO A 151 -14.60 -1.81 -9.58
N THR A 152 -13.86 -1.65 -10.67
CA THR A 152 -13.21 -2.77 -11.36
C THR A 152 -11.85 -3.15 -10.78
N SER A 153 -11.20 -2.23 -10.06
CA SER A 153 -9.88 -2.42 -9.47
C SER A 153 -9.91 -2.20 -7.97
N TRP A 154 -9.25 -3.10 -7.25
CA TRP A 154 -9.21 -3.16 -5.80
C TRP A 154 -7.78 -3.25 -5.31
N THR A 155 -7.58 -3.10 -4.01
CA THR A 155 -6.40 -3.54 -3.27
C THR A 155 -6.75 -4.77 -2.45
N ASP A 156 -5.80 -5.62 -2.11
CA ASP A 156 -6.09 -6.87 -1.38
C ASP A 156 -6.66 -6.63 0.01
N TYR A 157 -6.15 -5.60 0.68
CA TYR A 157 -6.64 -5.20 2.00
C TYR A 157 -7.56 -3.99 1.89
N LEU A 158 -8.86 -4.22 2.08
CA LEU A 158 -9.88 -3.19 1.86
C LEU A 158 -10.00 -2.15 2.97
N ARG A 159 -9.39 -2.35 4.14
CA ARG A 159 -9.35 -1.36 5.22
C ARG A 159 -8.26 -0.31 5.01
N LEU A 160 -7.89 -0.06 3.76
CA LEU A 160 -7.10 1.10 3.33
C LEU A 160 -8.01 2.21 2.83
N THR A 161 -7.59 3.47 3.00
CA THR A 161 -8.38 4.61 2.51
C THR A 161 -8.16 4.85 1.02
N VAL A 162 -9.17 5.38 0.35
CA VAL A 162 -9.13 5.75 -1.07
C VAL A 162 -7.95 6.69 -1.34
N GLY A 163 -7.82 7.79 -0.61
CA GLY A 163 -6.72 8.74 -0.80
C GLY A 163 -5.34 8.12 -0.55
N GLY A 164 -5.23 7.21 0.43
CA GLY A 164 -3.97 6.51 0.74
C GLY A 164 -3.51 5.62 -0.39
N THR A 165 -4.38 4.78 -0.94
CA THR A 165 -3.99 3.88 -2.05
C THR A 165 -3.77 4.65 -3.34
N LEU A 166 -4.56 5.67 -3.65
CA LEU A 166 -4.37 6.51 -4.83
C LEU A 166 -3.08 7.34 -4.78
N SER A 167 -2.58 7.64 -3.58
CA SER A 167 -1.27 8.29 -3.42
C SER A 167 -0.09 7.34 -3.67
N ASN A 168 -0.33 6.01 -3.73
CA ASN A 168 0.72 4.99 -3.89
C ASN A 168 0.56 4.15 -5.17
N GLY A 169 -0.60 3.54 -5.40
CA GLY A 169 -0.85 2.66 -6.55
C GLY A 169 -2.18 1.91 -6.42
N GLY A 170 -2.31 1.08 -5.38
CA GLY A 170 -3.46 0.20 -5.18
C GLY A 170 -3.46 -0.98 -6.15
N ILE A 171 -2.82 -2.08 -5.74
CA ILE A 171 -2.59 -3.27 -6.57
C ILE A 171 -3.31 -4.46 -5.96
N SER A 172 -3.85 -5.33 -6.81
CA SER A 172 -4.41 -6.63 -6.49
C SER A 172 -4.48 -7.49 -7.76
N GLY A 173 -4.92 -8.72 -7.67
CA GLY A 173 -4.93 -9.69 -8.77
C GLY A 173 -5.80 -9.34 -9.99
N GLN A 174 -6.63 -8.28 -9.96
CA GLN A 174 -7.32 -7.77 -11.16
C GLN A 174 -6.46 -6.76 -11.96
N ALA A 175 -5.31 -6.34 -11.43
CA ALA A 175 -4.53 -5.26 -12.03
C ALA A 175 -3.99 -5.60 -13.44
N PHE A 176 -3.77 -6.87 -13.76
CA PHE A 176 -3.39 -7.27 -15.11
C PHE A 176 -4.48 -6.94 -16.15
N ARG A 177 -5.75 -6.99 -15.77
CA ARG A 177 -6.90 -6.76 -16.64
C ARG A 177 -7.34 -5.30 -16.65
N HIS A 178 -7.53 -4.72 -15.46
CA HIS A 178 -8.12 -3.40 -15.27
C HIS A 178 -7.12 -2.31 -14.92
N GLY A 179 -5.86 -2.67 -14.66
CA GLY A 179 -4.85 -1.77 -14.10
C GLY A 179 -4.98 -1.61 -12.59
N PRO A 180 -4.00 -0.95 -11.95
CA PRO A 180 -4.05 -0.61 -10.52
C PRO A 180 -5.18 0.40 -10.24
N GLN A 181 -5.48 0.65 -8.96
CA GLN A 181 -6.53 1.61 -8.59
C GLN A 181 -6.26 3.01 -9.16
N VAL A 182 -5.01 3.47 -9.21
CA VAL A 182 -4.63 4.76 -9.81
C VAL A 182 -5.00 4.87 -11.29
N ALA A 183 -5.13 3.76 -12.03
CA ALA A 183 -5.57 3.75 -13.42
C ALA A 183 -7.11 3.77 -13.57
N ASN A 184 -7.86 3.68 -12.47
CA ASN A 184 -9.31 3.57 -12.44
C ASN A 184 -9.96 4.77 -11.73
N VAL A 185 -9.48 5.97 -12.02
CA VAL A 185 -9.95 7.24 -11.46
C VAL A 185 -10.37 8.17 -12.59
N ALA A 186 -11.57 8.75 -12.51
CA ALA A 186 -12.07 9.71 -13.49
C ALA A 186 -11.73 11.16 -13.13
N GLU A 187 -11.73 11.51 -11.84
CA GLU A 187 -11.51 12.87 -11.35
C GLU A 187 -10.99 12.84 -9.91
N LEU A 188 -10.18 13.81 -9.55
CA LEU A 188 -9.73 14.06 -8.18
C LEU A 188 -10.06 15.49 -7.74
N GLU A 189 -10.30 15.66 -6.45
CA GLU A 189 -10.18 16.94 -5.77
C GLU A 189 -8.94 16.89 -4.88
N VAL A 190 -8.08 17.89 -5.02
CA VAL A 190 -6.75 17.93 -4.38
C VAL A 190 -6.52 19.30 -3.78
N VAL A 191 -6.03 19.36 -2.54
CA VAL A 191 -5.53 20.58 -1.90
C VAL A 191 -4.01 20.60 -2.04
N THR A 192 -3.48 21.51 -2.85
CA THR A 192 -2.04 21.64 -3.12
C THR A 192 -1.31 22.44 -2.02
N GLY A 193 0.02 22.42 -1.98
CA GLY A 193 0.83 23.06 -0.95
C GLY A 193 0.74 24.58 -0.88
N ASP A 194 0.15 25.21 -1.91
CA ASP A 194 -0.22 26.63 -1.89
C ASP A 194 -1.55 26.93 -1.16
N GLY A 195 -2.26 25.88 -0.71
CA GLY A 195 -3.56 25.96 -0.05
C GLY A 195 -4.73 26.05 -1.02
N GLU A 196 -4.51 25.90 -2.31
CA GLU A 196 -5.55 25.95 -3.32
C GLU A 196 -6.26 24.60 -3.45
N ARG A 197 -7.60 24.63 -3.44
CA ARG A 197 -8.45 23.50 -3.77
C ARG A 197 -8.61 23.41 -5.28
N ARG A 198 -8.24 22.28 -5.87
CA ARG A 198 -8.27 22.08 -7.32
C ARG A 198 -8.98 20.77 -7.67
N VAL A 199 -9.87 20.85 -8.68
CA VAL A 199 -10.45 19.67 -9.33
C VAL A 199 -9.61 19.36 -10.55
N CYS A 200 -9.22 18.11 -10.72
CA CYS A 200 -8.38 17.67 -11.83
C CYS A 200 -8.83 16.30 -12.39
N SER A 201 -8.60 16.12 -13.68
CA SER A 201 -8.94 14.89 -14.43
C SER A 201 -7.94 14.69 -15.57
N PRO A 202 -8.00 13.62 -16.35
CA PRO A 202 -7.15 13.46 -17.54
C PRO A 202 -7.21 14.62 -18.53
N SER A 203 -8.31 15.41 -18.55
CA SER A 203 -8.52 16.55 -19.46
C SER A 203 -8.54 17.91 -18.77
N LEU A 204 -8.65 17.96 -17.45
CA LEU A 204 -8.69 19.20 -16.66
C LEU A 204 -7.55 19.20 -15.65
N CYS A 205 -6.67 20.21 -15.66
CA CYS A 205 -5.48 20.23 -14.80
C CYS A 205 -4.72 18.90 -14.84
N SER A 206 -4.56 18.35 -16.04
CA SER A 206 -4.08 16.98 -16.31
C SER A 206 -2.75 16.68 -15.62
N ASP A 207 -1.80 17.63 -15.58
CA ASP A 207 -0.51 17.40 -14.91
C ASP A 207 -0.67 17.15 -13.40
N LEU A 208 -1.54 17.91 -12.71
CA LEU A 208 -1.84 17.69 -11.29
C LEU A 208 -2.52 16.33 -11.06
N PHE A 209 -3.47 15.95 -11.95
CA PHE A 209 -4.15 14.67 -11.88
C PHE A 209 -3.15 13.51 -11.89
N PHE A 210 -2.27 13.48 -12.88
CA PHE A 210 -1.25 12.43 -12.96
C PHE A 210 -0.13 12.57 -11.93
N ALA A 211 0.13 13.78 -11.45
CA ALA A 211 1.07 14.01 -10.36
C ALA A 211 0.57 13.39 -9.06
N ALA A 212 -0.69 13.62 -8.69
CA ALA A 212 -1.27 13.14 -7.43
C ALA A 212 -1.39 11.61 -7.39
N LEU A 213 -1.69 10.97 -8.54
CA LEU A 213 -1.80 9.51 -8.65
C LEU A 213 -0.41 8.86 -8.53
N GLY A 214 -0.18 8.17 -7.40
CA GLY A 214 1.10 7.58 -7.04
C GLY A 214 2.16 8.61 -6.63
N GLY A 215 1.76 9.85 -6.35
CA GLY A 215 2.65 10.96 -6.02
C GLY A 215 3.12 11.00 -4.56
N LEU A 216 2.87 9.96 -3.79
CA LEU A 216 3.30 9.82 -2.39
C LEU A 216 2.90 11.02 -1.51
N GLY A 217 1.78 11.69 -1.84
CA GLY A 217 1.29 12.88 -1.13
C GLY A 217 2.10 14.16 -1.36
N GLN A 218 3.10 14.15 -2.26
CA GLN A 218 4.03 15.28 -2.44
C GLN A 218 3.43 16.48 -3.14
N PHE A 219 2.35 16.29 -3.91
CA PHE A 219 1.81 17.33 -4.79
C PHE A 219 0.47 17.89 -4.32
N GLY A 220 -0.10 17.28 -3.27
CA GLY A 220 -1.36 17.69 -2.68
C GLY A 220 -1.98 16.61 -1.82
N VAL A 221 -2.92 17.02 -0.99
CA VAL A 221 -3.78 16.13 -0.22
C VAL A 221 -5.02 15.83 -1.05
N ILE A 222 -5.22 14.57 -1.43
CA ILE A 222 -6.44 14.13 -2.10
C ILE A 222 -7.58 14.21 -1.08
N THR A 223 -8.66 14.90 -1.42
CA THR A 223 -9.85 15.06 -0.56
C THR A 223 -11.06 14.31 -1.08
N ARG A 224 -11.15 14.11 -2.42
CA ARG A 224 -12.21 13.36 -3.08
C ARG A 224 -11.68 12.66 -4.33
N ALA A 225 -12.25 11.50 -4.64
CA ALA A 225 -12.00 10.81 -5.91
C ALA A 225 -13.33 10.39 -6.56
N ARG A 226 -13.43 10.53 -7.88
CA ARG A 226 -14.51 9.96 -8.69
C ARG A 226 -14.05 8.63 -9.27
N ILE A 227 -14.69 7.56 -8.82
CA ILE A 227 -14.34 6.18 -9.15
C ILE A 227 -15.39 5.59 -10.08
N PRO A 228 -15.05 5.20 -11.33
CA PRO A 228 -15.98 4.52 -12.23
C PRO A 228 -16.50 3.21 -11.63
N LEU A 229 -17.78 2.94 -11.85
CA LEU A 229 -18.47 1.75 -11.38
C LEU A 229 -19.02 0.92 -12.53
N VAL A 230 -19.01 -0.40 -12.34
CA VAL A 230 -19.64 -1.39 -13.23
C VAL A 230 -20.62 -2.26 -12.43
N PRO A 231 -21.55 -2.99 -13.08
CA PRO A 231 -22.38 -3.96 -12.38
C PRO A 231 -21.52 -4.97 -11.59
N ALA A 232 -21.82 -5.10 -10.29
CA ALA A 232 -21.08 -5.99 -9.42
C ALA A 232 -21.43 -7.46 -9.73
N PRO A 233 -20.43 -8.36 -9.82
CA PRO A 233 -20.67 -9.81 -9.83
C PRO A 233 -21.40 -10.24 -8.57
N LYS A 234 -22.10 -11.39 -8.61
CA LYS A 234 -22.76 -11.96 -7.44
C LYS A 234 -21.90 -12.97 -6.72
N MET A 235 -21.22 -13.82 -7.49
CA MET A 235 -20.45 -14.95 -7.02
C MET A 235 -19.05 -14.96 -7.62
N VAL A 236 -18.15 -15.62 -6.94
CA VAL A 236 -16.77 -15.87 -7.36
C VAL A 236 -16.46 -17.35 -7.17
N ARG A 237 -16.08 -18.04 -8.24
CA ARG A 237 -15.39 -19.31 -8.15
C ARG A 237 -13.92 -19.00 -7.86
N TRP A 238 -13.54 -19.18 -6.60
CA TRP A 238 -12.19 -19.02 -6.09
C TRP A 238 -11.42 -20.32 -6.19
N ILE A 239 -10.22 -20.29 -6.80
CA ILE A 239 -9.45 -21.48 -7.15
C ILE A 239 -8.01 -21.29 -6.72
N ARG A 240 -7.39 -22.34 -6.18
CA ARG A 240 -5.95 -22.42 -5.95
C ARG A 240 -5.40 -23.69 -6.58
N VAL A 241 -4.26 -23.56 -7.26
CA VAL A 241 -3.49 -24.66 -7.86
C VAL A 241 -2.03 -24.55 -7.46
N VAL A 242 -1.40 -25.69 -7.18
CA VAL A 242 -0.06 -25.74 -6.58
C VAL A 242 0.97 -26.21 -7.60
N TYR A 243 2.13 -25.56 -7.59
CA TYR A 243 3.30 -25.85 -8.45
C TYR A 243 4.51 -26.19 -7.59
N LYS A 244 5.36 -27.09 -8.08
CA LYS A 244 6.64 -27.38 -7.46
C LYS A 244 7.79 -26.56 -8.08
N GLU A 245 7.72 -26.26 -9.39
CA GLU A 245 8.75 -25.54 -10.12
C GLU A 245 8.32 -24.10 -10.40
N PHE A 246 9.22 -23.15 -10.10
CA PHE A 246 8.94 -21.73 -10.33
C PHE A 246 8.71 -21.41 -11.80
N GLU A 247 9.49 -22.00 -12.68
CA GLU A 247 9.41 -21.77 -14.12
C GLU A 247 8.06 -22.20 -14.72
N GLU A 248 7.46 -23.29 -14.19
CA GLU A 248 6.12 -23.71 -14.57
C GLU A 248 5.06 -22.74 -14.04
N TYR A 249 5.18 -22.36 -12.77
CA TYR A 249 4.31 -21.38 -12.13
C TYR A 249 4.35 -20.02 -12.86
N ALA A 250 5.54 -19.47 -13.08
CA ALA A 250 5.72 -18.19 -13.73
C ALA A 250 5.21 -18.21 -15.18
N GLY A 251 5.56 -19.22 -15.96
CA GLY A 251 5.10 -19.33 -17.34
C GLY A 251 3.59 -19.45 -17.47
N ASP A 252 2.92 -20.16 -16.56
CA ASP A 252 1.46 -20.26 -16.55
C ASP A 252 0.81 -18.94 -16.07
N ALA A 253 1.36 -18.29 -15.04
CA ALA A 253 0.88 -17.00 -14.56
C ALA A 253 1.00 -15.91 -15.65
N GLU A 254 2.15 -15.84 -16.34
CA GLU A 254 2.38 -14.92 -17.46
C GLU A 254 1.42 -15.20 -18.61
N TRP A 255 1.21 -16.48 -18.96
CA TRP A 255 0.24 -16.85 -19.99
C TRP A 255 -1.17 -16.41 -19.61
N LEU A 256 -1.61 -16.61 -18.37
CA LEU A 256 -2.95 -16.25 -17.90
C LEU A 256 -3.22 -14.74 -17.95
N VAL A 257 -2.26 -13.90 -17.56
CA VAL A 257 -2.45 -12.45 -17.56
C VAL A 257 -2.44 -11.84 -18.97
N THR A 258 -2.08 -12.62 -20.00
CA THR A 258 -2.20 -12.21 -21.40
C THR A 258 -3.53 -12.61 -22.05
N ARG A 259 -4.36 -13.42 -21.37
CA ARG A 259 -5.68 -13.83 -21.90
C ARG A 259 -6.69 -12.69 -21.81
N ALA A 260 -7.69 -12.75 -22.67
CA ALA A 260 -8.73 -11.74 -22.76
C ALA A 260 -10.12 -12.38 -22.98
N GLY A 261 -11.16 -11.64 -22.75
CA GLY A 261 -12.55 -12.08 -22.98
C GLY A 261 -12.93 -13.30 -22.13
N SER A 262 -13.52 -14.30 -22.78
CA SER A 262 -13.98 -15.54 -22.12
C SER A 262 -12.86 -16.50 -21.70
N GLU A 263 -11.64 -16.31 -22.23
CA GLU A 263 -10.46 -17.13 -21.90
C GLU A 263 -9.69 -16.59 -20.69
N ALA A 264 -10.06 -15.43 -20.16
CA ALA A 264 -9.39 -14.81 -19.03
C ALA A 264 -10.11 -15.09 -17.71
N PHE A 265 -9.36 -15.36 -16.66
CA PHE A 265 -9.85 -15.20 -15.30
C PHE A 265 -10.07 -13.72 -14.99
N ASP A 266 -10.91 -13.42 -14.00
CA ASP A 266 -11.15 -12.06 -13.53
C ASP A 266 -10.11 -11.61 -12.51
N TYR A 267 -9.40 -12.58 -11.93
CA TYR A 267 -8.38 -12.39 -10.91
C TYR A 267 -7.26 -13.43 -11.08
N VAL A 268 -6.01 -12.97 -11.07
CA VAL A 268 -4.81 -13.80 -11.12
C VAL A 268 -3.81 -13.24 -10.12
N GLU A 269 -3.51 -14.01 -9.10
CA GLU A 269 -2.54 -13.73 -8.07
C GLU A 269 -1.76 -15.00 -7.73
N GLY A 270 -0.81 -14.91 -6.83
CA GLY A 270 -0.14 -16.09 -6.34
C GLY A 270 0.82 -15.80 -5.20
N PHE A 271 1.30 -16.85 -4.58
CA PHE A 271 2.22 -16.77 -3.46
C PHE A 271 3.17 -17.96 -3.44
N ALA A 272 4.35 -17.72 -2.87
CA ALA A 272 5.30 -18.74 -2.51
C ALA A 272 5.06 -19.20 -1.08
N PHE A 273 5.28 -20.49 -0.79
CA PHE A 273 5.15 -21.03 0.56
C PHE A 273 6.19 -22.13 0.83
N VAL A 274 6.50 -22.35 2.10
CA VAL A 274 7.49 -23.34 2.52
C VAL A 274 6.88 -24.74 2.42
N ASN A 275 7.64 -25.68 1.89
CA ASN A 275 7.22 -27.09 1.83
C ASN A 275 7.36 -27.77 3.21
N ASP A 276 6.59 -27.29 4.17
CA ASP A 276 6.54 -27.78 5.53
C ASP A 276 5.09 -27.88 6.02
N VAL A 277 4.69 -29.09 6.44
CA VAL A 277 3.34 -29.35 6.98
C VAL A 277 3.20 -28.89 8.43
N SER A 278 4.30 -28.67 9.12
CA SER A 278 4.33 -28.25 10.53
C SER A 278 4.34 -26.73 10.70
N ASP A 279 4.68 -25.97 9.65
CA ASP A 279 4.66 -24.50 9.67
C ASP A 279 3.23 -23.99 9.47
N PRO A 280 2.60 -23.38 10.51
CA PRO A 280 1.22 -22.93 10.44
C PRO A 280 1.03 -21.64 9.62
N VAL A 281 2.10 -20.90 9.33
CA VAL A 281 2.05 -19.57 8.72
C VAL A 281 2.54 -19.58 7.28
N ASN A 282 3.73 -20.16 7.06
CA ASN A 282 4.37 -20.14 5.74
C ASN A 282 4.29 -21.48 5.00
N GLY A 283 3.79 -22.55 5.68
CA GLY A 283 3.74 -23.90 5.15
C GLY A 283 2.43 -24.23 4.44
N TRP A 284 2.16 -25.53 4.34
CA TRP A 284 0.96 -26.06 3.68
C TRP A 284 -0.36 -25.58 4.31
N ALA A 285 -0.35 -25.16 5.57
CA ALA A 285 -1.52 -24.58 6.23
C ALA A 285 -2.02 -23.28 5.58
N SER A 286 -1.18 -22.59 4.80
CA SER A 286 -1.52 -21.37 4.06
C SER A 286 -2.29 -21.62 2.75
N VAL A 287 -2.33 -22.87 2.26
CA VAL A 287 -2.89 -23.22 0.94
C VAL A 287 -4.43 -23.38 0.91
N PRO A 288 -5.12 -23.88 1.95
CA PRO A 288 -6.57 -23.99 1.95
C PRO A 288 -7.29 -22.66 1.76
N ILE A 289 -8.43 -22.68 1.05
CA ILE A 289 -9.23 -21.48 0.73
C ILE A 289 -10.13 -21.06 1.88
N LEU A 290 -10.86 -22.04 2.45
CA LEU A 290 -11.86 -21.76 3.48
C LEU A 290 -11.28 -22.01 4.88
N PRO A 291 -11.66 -21.18 5.87
CA PRO A 291 -11.31 -21.43 7.27
C PRO A 291 -11.75 -22.83 7.72
N GLY A 292 -10.88 -23.53 8.44
CA GLY A 292 -11.16 -24.90 8.91
C GLY A 292 -11.03 -25.99 7.86
N SER A 293 -10.74 -25.66 6.60
CA SER A 293 -10.34 -26.66 5.60
C SER A 293 -8.97 -27.20 5.97
N VAL A 294 -8.93 -28.48 6.35
CA VAL A 294 -7.67 -29.15 6.66
C VAL A 294 -7.07 -29.68 5.36
N PHE A 295 -5.83 -29.32 5.10
CA PHE A 295 -5.07 -29.97 4.04
C PHE A 295 -4.73 -31.39 4.52
N GLU A 296 -5.11 -32.40 3.73
CA GLU A 296 -4.80 -33.80 4.08
C GLU A 296 -3.33 -34.08 3.76
N PRO A 297 -2.42 -34.24 4.75
CA PRO A 297 -1.00 -34.49 4.49
C PRO A 297 -0.74 -35.68 3.57
N ALA A 298 -1.64 -36.69 3.58
CA ALA A 298 -1.53 -37.85 2.73
C ALA A 298 -1.72 -37.55 1.22
N LYS A 299 -2.28 -36.39 0.87
CA LYS A 299 -2.44 -35.95 -0.53
C LYS A 299 -1.25 -35.09 -1.02
N ILE A 300 -0.31 -34.76 -0.12
CA ILE A 300 0.88 -34.00 -0.50
C ILE A 300 1.83 -34.95 -1.22
N PRO A 301 2.18 -34.67 -2.49
CA PRO A 301 3.22 -35.43 -3.18
C PRO A 301 4.57 -35.31 -2.47
N ALA A 302 5.38 -36.35 -2.52
CA ALA A 302 6.76 -36.28 -2.07
C ALA A 302 7.55 -35.34 -2.99
N VAL A 303 7.75 -34.11 -2.56
CA VAL A 303 8.50 -33.06 -3.27
C VAL A 303 9.67 -32.64 -2.40
N SER A 304 10.87 -32.54 -2.99
CA SER A 304 12.11 -32.17 -2.31
C SER A 304 12.38 -30.67 -2.28
N GLU A 305 11.64 -29.89 -3.08
CA GLU A 305 11.83 -28.44 -3.17
C GLU A 305 11.46 -27.76 -1.85
N PRO A 306 12.30 -26.84 -1.34
CA PRO A 306 12.03 -26.16 -0.06
C PRO A 306 10.90 -25.13 -0.15
N ILE A 307 10.68 -24.56 -1.34
CA ILE A 307 9.66 -23.57 -1.63
C ILE A 307 8.78 -24.07 -2.76
N LEU A 308 7.48 -23.94 -2.56
CA LEU A 308 6.44 -24.25 -3.53
C LEU A 308 5.65 -22.99 -3.86
N TYR A 309 4.83 -23.04 -4.91
CA TYR A 309 4.08 -21.90 -5.40
C TYR A 309 2.61 -22.23 -5.52
N CYS A 310 1.78 -21.30 -5.18
CA CYS A 310 0.34 -21.41 -5.32
C CYS A 310 -0.18 -20.28 -6.21
N LEU A 311 -0.83 -20.64 -7.31
CA LEU A 311 -1.56 -19.70 -8.15
C LEU A 311 -2.97 -19.57 -7.60
N GLU A 312 -3.39 -18.32 -7.36
CA GLU A 312 -4.72 -17.97 -6.89
C GLU A 312 -5.51 -17.31 -8.01
N LEU A 313 -6.63 -17.90 -8.37
CA LEU A 313 -7.44 -17.53 -9.52
C LEU A 313 -8.88 -17.28 -9.08
N ALA A 314 -9.56 -16.35 -9.76
CA ALA A 314 -10.99 -16.19 -9.57
C ALA A 314 -11.72 -15.96 -10.89
N LEU A 315 -12.90 -16.57 -10.99
CA LEU A 315 -13.83 -16.37 -12.07
C LEU A 315 -15.14 -15.80 -11.52
N HIS A 316 -15.50 -14.62 -11.97
CA HIS A 316 -16.74 -13.97 -11.58
C HIS A 316 -17.93 -14.58 -12.34
N HIS A 317 -19.04 -14.82 -11.66
CA HIS A 317 -20.25 -15.32 -12.29
C HIS A 317 -21.52 -14.87 -11.55
N ASN A 318 -22.67 -15.07 -12.21
CA ASN A 318 -23.98 -14.89 -11.63
C ASN A 318 -24.62 -16.25 -11.36
N HIS A 319 -25.58 -16.33 -10.45
CA HIS A 319 -26.27 -17.60 -10.12
C HIS A 319 -26.85 -18.36 -11.33
N ARG A 320 -27.23 -17.64 -12.40
CA ARG A 320 -27.78 -18.25 -13.63
C ARG A 320 -26.72 -18.96 -14.48
N GLU A 321 -25.45 -18.63 -14.28
CA GLU A 321 -24.30 -19.14 -15.04
C GLU A 321 -23.61 -20.30 -14.34
N ALA A 322 -24.03 -20.63 -13.10
CA ALA A 322 -23.37 -21.60 -12.24
C ALA A 322 -23.18 -22.98 -12.91
N ALA A 323 -24.13 -23.43 -13.73
CA ALA A 323 -24.05 -24.72 -14.40
C ALA A 323 -22.90 -24.84 -15.44
N GLY A 324 -22.43 -23.72 -16.00
CA GLY A 324 -21.33 -23.69 -16.98
C GLY A 324 -19.97 -23.36 -16.38
N VAL A 325 -19.92 -22.94 -15.10
CA VAL A 325 -18.67 -22.49 -14.44
C VAL A 325 -17.67 -23.63 -14.32
N ASP A 326 -18.12 -24.83 -13.94
CA ASP A 326 -17.24 -25.99 -13.75
C ASP A 326 -16.54 -26.40 -15.06
N GLU A 327 -17.27 -26.43 -16.16
CA GLU A 327 -16.70 -26.80 -17.47
C GLU A 327 -15.72 -25.72 -17.95
N ARG A 328 -16.12 -24.45 -17.85
CA ARG A 328 -15.25 -23.34 -18.18
C ARG A 328 -13.95 -23.34 -17.36
N VAL A 329 -14.03 -23.58 -16.05
CA VAL A 329 -12.85 -23.69 -15.18
C VAL A 329 -11.95 -24.85 -15.59
N LYS A 330 -12.51 -26.03 -15.91
CA LYS A 330 -11.74 -27.17 -16.40
C LYS A 330 -11.00 -26.83 -17.70
N GLU A 331 -11.66 -26.19 -18.67
CA GLU A 331 -11.05 -25.78 -19.93
C GLU A 331 -9.90 -24.79 -19.69
N MET A 332 -10.09 -23.81 -18.79
CA MET A 332 -9.08 -22.80 -18.46
C MET A 332 -7.90 -23.37 -17.68
N LEU A 333 -8.12 -24.37 -16.82
CA LEU A 333 -7.06 -25.03 -16.05
C LEU A 333 -6.34 -26.13 -16.83
N TRP A 334 -6.94 -26.67 -17.91
CA TRP A 334 -6.40 -27.80 -18.67
C TRP A 334 -4.98 -27.57 -19.20
N PRO A 335 -4.64 -26.39 -19.79
CA PRO A 335 -3.30 -26.15 -20.33
C PRO A 335 -2.24 -25.88 -19.25
N LEU A 336 -2.62 -25.62 -18.00
CA LEU A 336 -1.70 -25.26 -16.93
C LEU A 336 -0.92 -26.49 -16.43
N ARG A 337 0.31 -26.26 -15.94
CA ARG A 337 1.30 -27.29 -15.55
C ARG A 337 1.34 -27.57 -14.05
N TYR A 338 0.33 -27.15 -13.29
CA TYR A 338 0.25 -27.40 -11.85
C TYR A 338 0.27 -28.89 -11.51
N MET A 339 0.58 -29.23 -10.27
CA MET A 339 0.53 -30.60 -9.74
C MET A 339 -0.89 -31.11 -9.78
N ARG A 340 -1.18 -32.04 -10.72
CA ARG A 340 -2.51 -32.61 -10.92
C ARG A 340 -3.04 -33.24 -9.63
N GLY A 341 -4.30 -32.96 -9.30
CA GLY A 341 -4.93 -33.39 -8.05
C GLY A 341 -4.82 -32.38 -6.89
N LEU A 342 -3.98 -31.35 -7.02
CA LEU A 342 -3.88 -30.24 -6.07
C LEU A 342 -4.64 -29.02 -6.59
N VAL A 343 -5.95 -29.16 -6.72
CA VAL A 343 -6.89 -28.08 -7.05
C VAL A 343 -7.82 -27.88 -5.86
N LEU A 344 -7.80 -26.69 -5.31
CA LEU A 344 -8.77 -26.27 -4.29
C LEU A 344 -9.71 -25.25 -4.94
N ALA A 345 -11.01 -25.42 -4.75
CA ALA A 345 -12.00 -24.49 -5.29
C ALA A 345 -13.16 -24.30 -4.33
N ALA A 346 -13.68 -23.08 -4.29
CA ALA A 346 -14.87 -22.74 -3.51
C ALA A 346 -15.67 -21.66 -4.22
N ASP A 347 -17.00 -21.73 -4.11
CA ASP A 347 -17.87 -20.63 -4.48
C ASP A 347 -18.14 -19.76 -3.27
N VAL A 348 -17.84 -18.46 -3.41
CA VAL A 348 -18.07 -17.46 -2.37
C VAL A 348 -18.80 -16.26 -2.96
N SER A 349 -19.41 -15.43 -2.12
CA SER A 349 -19.95 -14.17 -2.62
C SER A 349 -18.81 -13.23 -3.08
N TYR A 350 -19.11 -12.33 -4.01
CA TYR A 350 -18.13 -11.31 -4.46
C TYR A 350 -17.59 -10.47 -3.29
N VAL A 351 -18.46 -10.10 -2.35
CA VAL A 351 -18.08 -9.35 -1.15
C VAL A 351 -17.17 -10.17 -0.25
N ASP A 352 -17.49 -11.46 -0.01
CA ASP A 352 -16.66 -12.35 0.81
C ASP A 352 -15.26 -12.57 0.22
N PHE A 353 -15.17 -12.70 -1.10
CA PHE A 353 -13.90 -12.85 -1.79
C PHE A 353 -13.00 -11.61 -1.59
N LEU A 354 -13.55 -10.42 -1.81
CA LEU A 354 -12.81 -9.18 -1.67
C LEU A 354 -12.46 -8.87 -0.21
N SER A 355 -13.30 -9.26 0.74
CA SER A 355 -13.10 -9.04 2.19
C SER A 355 -12.23 -10.11 2.87
N ARG A 356 -11.66 -11.08 2.12
CA ARG A 356 -10.92 -12.23 2.68
C ARG A 356 -9.75 -11.84 3.59
N VAL A 357 -9.02 -10.77 3.26
CA VAL A 357 -7.89 -10.30 4.07
C VAL A 357 -8.36 -9.66 5.39
N GLY A 358 -9.55 -9.07 5.43
CA GLY A 358 -10.16 -8.56 6.67
C GLY A 358 -10.39 -9.66 7.72
N ARG A 359 -10.73 -10.88 7.27
CA ARG A 359 -10.85 -12.05 8.18
C ARG A 359 -9.49 -12.46 8.75
N ALA A 360 -8.43 -12.45 7.92
CA ALA A 360 -7.08 -12.72 8.41
C ALA A 360 -6.60 -11.66 9.42
N GLU A 361 -6.99 -10.40 9.25
CA GLU A 361 -6.77 -9.35 10.25
C GLU A 361 -7.47 -9.66 11.57
N GLU A 362 -8.73 -10.10 11.56
CA GLU A 362 -9.48 -10.42 12.76
C GLU A 362 -8.81 -11.56 13.56
N GLU A 363 -8.33 -12.59 12.87
CA GLU A 363 -7.55 -13.67 13.47
C GLU A 363 -6.20 -13.15 14.04
N ALA A 364 -5.50 -12.29 13.30
CA ALA A 364 -4.24 -11.70 13.75
C ALA A 364 -4.42 -10.74 14.94
N ARG A 365 -5.58 -10.04 15.04
CA ARG A 365 -5.94 -9.25 16.22
C ARG A 365 -6.23 -10.15 17.42
N ALA A 366 -6.96 -11.25 17.23
CA ALA A 366 -7.30 -12.19 18.29
C ALA A 366 -6.06 -12.88 18.89
N ASN A 367 -5.04 -13.19 18.09
CA ASN A 367 -3.81 -13.83 18.55
C ASN A 367 -2.69 -12.84 18.90
N GLY A 368 -2.92 -11.53 18.75
CA GLY A 368 -2.00 -10.45 19.12
C GLY A 368 -0.92 -10.13 18.08
N THR A 369 -0.85 -10.83 16.95
CA THR A 369 0.16 -10.57 15.90
C THR A 369 -0.08 -9.25 15.18
N TRP A 370 -1.32 -8.78 15.10
CA TRP A 370 -1.64 -7.50 14.45
C TRP A 370 -1.06 -6.27 15.17
N ALA A 371 -0.72 -6.38 16.43
CA ALA A 371 -0.14 -5.29 17.23
C ALA A 371 1.40 -5.30 17.25
N THR A 372 2.03 -6.29 16.63
CA THR A 372 3.49 -6.41 16.56
C THR A 372 4.07 -5.57 15.40
N PRO A 373 5.40 -5.34 15.33
CA PRO A 373 6.02 -4.69 14.18
C PRO A 373 5.84 -5.48 12.88
N HIS A 374 5.66 -4.74 11.77
CA HIS A 374 5.48 -5.28 10.43
C HIS A 374 6.57 -4.75 9.48
N PRO A 375 7.76 -5.33 9.46
CA PRO A 375 8.83 -4.92 8.55
C PRO A 375 8.56 -5.45 7.13
N TRP A 376 7.48 -5.00 6.51
CA TRP A 376 7.09 -5.41 5.16
C TRP A 376 8.10 -4.93 4.11
N LEU A 377 8.30 -5.75 3.11
CA LEU A 377 9.03 -5.39 1.91
C LEU A 377 8.20 -5.74 0.68
N ASN A 378 7.79 -4.73 -0.06
CA ASN A 378 7.07 -4.88 -1.32
C ASN A 378 7.95 -4.36 -2.44
N ILE A 379 8.22 -5.18 -3.45
CA ILE A 379 9.04 -4.82 -4.60
C ILE A 379 8.37 -5.24 -5.91
N LEU A 380 8.62 -4.48 -6.94
CA LEU A 380 8.26 -4.80 -8.32
C LEU A 380 9.53 -5.26 -9.02
N VAL A 381 9.55 -6.47 -9.57
CA VAL A 381 10.73 -7.08 -10.21
C VAL A 381 10.42 -7.41 -11.66
N SER A 382 11.28 -7.04 -12.59
CA SER A 382 11.13 -7.37 -14.01
C SER A 382 10.94 -8.87 -14.25
N SER A 383 10.11 -9.24 -15.21
CA SER A 383 9.92 -10.64 -15.61
C SER A 383 11.21 -11.28 -16.12
N SER A 384 12.15 -10.52 -16.68
CA SER A 384 13.46 -11.02 -17.07
C SER A 384 14.33 -11.48 -15.90
N ASP A 385 14.10 -10.93 -14.72
CA ASP A 385 14.92 -11.16 -13.53
C ASP A 385 14.27 -12.11 -12.52
N ILE A 386 12.96 -12.36 -12.64
CA ILE A 386 12.17 -13.07 -11.61
C ILE A 386 12.61 -14.52 -11.41
N ALA A 387 13.07 -15.21 -12.45
CA ALA A 387 13.56 -16.58 -12.32
C ALA A 387 14.90 -16.65 -11.55
N ASP A 388 15.80 -15.66 -11.75
CA ASP A 388 17.02 -15.56 -10.94
C ASP A 388 16.73 -15.07 -9.52
N PHE A 389 15.74 -14.19 -9.37
CA PHE A 389 15.22 -13.76 -8.06
C PHE A 389 14.70 -14.96 -7.27
N ASP A 390 13.93 -15.86 -7.88
CA ASP A 390 13.48 -17.10 -7.24
C ASP A 390 14.65 -17.91 -6.68
N ARG A 391 15.64 -18.23 -7.53
CA ARG A 391 16.81 -19.02 -7.13
C ARG A 391 17.62 -18.38 -6.01
N THR A 392 17.77 -17.04 -6.05
CA THR A 392 18.64 -16.30 -5.12
C THR A 392 17.93 -15.80 -3.88
N VAL A 393 16.67 -15.46 -3.97
CA VAL A 393 15.88 -14.89 -2.86
C VAL A 393 14.96 -15.93 -2.24
N PHE A 394 13.96 -16.46 -2.98
CA PHE A 394 13.00 -17.40 -2.39
C PHE A 394 13.68 -18.69 -1.92
N LYS A 395 14.40 -19.37 -2.80
CA LYS A 395 15.01 -20.69 -2.50
C LYS A 395 16.25 -20.61 -1.60
N ARG A 396 16.89 -19.44 -1.47
CA ARG A 396 18.12 -19.30 -0.67
C ARG A 396 17.93 -18.44 0.57
N ILE A 397 17.55 -17.15 0.40
CA ILE A 397 17.40 -16.21 1.53
C ILE A 397 16.14 -16.54 2.32
N LEU A 398 15.01 -16.79 1.64
CA LEU A 398 13.68 -16.96 2.24
C LEU A 398 13.25 -18.43 2.39
N ARG A 399 14.15 -19.37 2.32
CA ARG A 399 13.85 -20.82 2.39
C ARG A 399 13.09 -21.26 3.65
N ARG A 400 13.04 -20.43 4.68
CA ARG A 400 12.31 -20.66 5.94
C ARG A 400 11.04 -19.82 6.05
N GLY A 401 10.64 -19.15 4.98
CA GLY A 401 9.53 -18.20 5.00
C GLY A 401 9.90 -16.87 5.64
N VAL A 402 8.89 -16.05 5.89
CA VAL A 402 9.04 -14.66 6.38
C VAL A 402 8.18 -14.38 7.62
N GLY A 403 7.49 -15.37 8.17
CA GLY A 403 6.53 -15.19 9.26
C GLY A 403 5.20 -14.58 8.80
N GLY A 404 4.88 -14.64 7.52
CA GLY A 404 3.66 -14.12 6.89
C GLY A 404 3.61 -14.45 5.40
N PRO A 405 2.59 -14.01 4.65
CA PRO A 405 2.46 -14.29 3.22
C PRO A 405 3.63 -13.76 2.40
N MET A 406 4.00 -14.52 1.36
CA MET A 406 4.99 -14.16 0.35
C MET A 406 4.30 -14.11 -1.02
N LEU A 407 3.65 -12.99 -1.35
CA LEU A 407 2.96 -12.85 -2.62
C LEU A 407 3.96 -12.73 -3.78
N VAL A 408 3.64 -13.33 -4.91
CA VAL A 408 4.40 -13.20 -6.15
C VAL A 408 3.47 -13.42 -7.35
N TYR A 409 3.24 -12.39 -8.16
CA TYR A 409 2.38 -12.50 -9.34
C TYR A 409 2.66 -11.42 -10.39
N PRO A 410 2.42 -11.71 -11.70
CA PRO A 410 2.76 -10.81 -12.78
C PRO A 410 1.76 -9.67 -12.97
N LEU A 411 2.28 -8.53 -13.40
CA LEU A 411 1.56 -7.32 -13.74
C LEU A 411 2.01 -6.83 -15.13
N LEU A 412 1.10 -6.17 -15.85
CA LEU A 412 1.37 -5.62 -17.18
C LEU A 412 1.66 -4.13 -17.11
N ARG A 413 2.84 -3.70 -17.60
CA ARG A 413 3.23 -2.29 -17.65
C ARG A 413 2.27 -1.43 -18.47
N SER A 414 1.69 -1.97 -19.53
CA SER A 414 0.71 -1.29 -20.38
C SER A 414 -0.55 -0.83 -19.63
N LYS A 415 -0.78 -1.32 -18.41
CA LYS A 415 -1.89 -0.91 -17.53
C LYS A 415 -1.57 0.30 -16.65
N TRP A 416 -0.36 0.83 -16.73
CA TRP A 416 0.13 1.96 -15.96
C TRP A 416 0.36 3.15 -16.90
N ASP A 417 -0.39 4.24 -16.72
CA ASP A 417 -0.18 5.45 -17.53
C ASP A 417 1.19 6.09 -17.17
N PRO A 418 2.10 6.26 -18.12
CA PRO A 418 3.45 6.78 -17.85
C PRO A 418 3.48 8.23 -17.36
N ARG A 419 2.35 8.94 -17.42
CA ARG A 419 2.22 10.30 -16.86
C ARG A 419 2.06 10.29 -15.34
N MET A 420 1.62 9.17 -14.74
CA MET A 420 1.51 9.01 -13.28
C MET A 420 2.87 9.10 -12.61
N SER A 421 2.85 9.24 -11.30
CA SER A 421 4.08 9.36 -10.50
C SER A 421 4.57 8.03 -9.91
N VAL A 422 3.91 6.92 -10.21
CA VAL A 422 4.33 5.60 -9.75
C VAL A 422 5.56 5.13 -10.52
N ALA A 423 6.61 4.73 -9.80
CA ALA A 423 7.78 4.11 -10.39
C ALA A 423 7.56 2.60 -10.57
N VAL A 424 7.68 2.11 -11.81
CA VAL A 424 7.58 0.70 -12.17
C VAL A 424 8.81 0.26 -12.96
N PRO A 425 9.14 -1.06 -13.02
CA PRO A 425 10.22 -1.58 -13.89
C PRO A 425 9.99 -1.23 -15.37
N GLU A 426 11.08 -1.22 -16.14
CA GLU A 426 11.02 -0.87 -17.58
C GLU A 426 10.48 -2.01 -18.45
N SER A 427 10.48 -3.24 -17.97
CA SER A 427 9.93 -4.42 -18.66
C SER A 427 8.42 -4.29 -18.91
N GLU A 428 7.94 -4.83 -20.03
CA GLU A 428 6.50 -4.89 -20.37
C GLU A 428 5.68 -5.70 -19.36
N MET A 429 6.32 -6.64 -18.70
CA MET A 429 5.76 -7.44 -17.61
C MET A 429 6.73 -7.42 -16.43
N PHE A 430 6.18 -7.29 -15.24
CA PHE A 430 6.92 -7.34 -14.00
C PHE A 430 6.08 -8.00 -12.90
N TYR A 431 6.72 -8.47 -11.84
CA TYR A 431 6.07 -9.15 -10.73
C TYR A 431 5.98 -8.25 -9.51
N LEU A 432 4.82 -8.23 -8.85
CA LEU A 432 4.77 -7.83 -7.46
C LEU A 432 5.32 -8.98 -6.62
N VAL A 433 6.31 -8.68 -5.79
CA VAL A 433 6.76 -9.54 -4.68
C VAL A 433 6.49 -8.81 -3.39
N ALA A 434 5.57 -9.34 -2.56
CA ALA A 434 5.20 -8.74 -1.29
C ALA A 434 5.52 -9.70 -0.14
N LEU A 435 6.47 -9.32 0.69
CA LEU A 435 6.88 -10.05 1.89
C LEU A 435 6.20 -9.42 3.10
N LEU A 436 5.05 -9.99 3.48
CA LEU A 436 4.15 -9.44 4.50
C LEU A 436 4.50 -10.01 5.88
N ARG A 437 5.62 -9.57 6.43
CA ARG A 437 6.22 -10.08 7.67
C ARG A 437 5.43 -9.69 8.90
N PHE A 438 5.22 -10.65 9.79
CA PHE A 438 4.74 -10.44 11.15
C PHE A 438 5.82 -10.88 12.13
N ILE A 439 6.13 -10.03 13.10
CA ILE A 439 7.01 -10.44 14.21
C ILE A 439 6.16 -11.12 15.26
N ALA A 440 6.52 -12.35 15.64
CA ALA A 440 5.74 -13.08 16.65
C ALA A 440 5.70 -12.28 17.98
N PRO A 441 4.56 -12.23 18.70
CA PRO A 441 4.38 -11.36 19.87
C PRO A 441 5.40 -11.53 21.01
N ARG A 442 6.17 -12.61 21.01
CA ARG A 442 7.18 -12.92 22.04
C ARG A 442 8.60 -13.04 21.50
N ALA A 443 8.80 -12.71 20.22
CA ALA A 443 10.10 -12.90 19.57
C ALA A 443 11.16 -11.85 19.95
N GLY A 444 10.73 -10.69 20.48
CA GLY A 444 11.63 -9.61 20.90
C GLY A 444 12.28 -8.82 19.76
N ASP A 445 13.12 -7.85 20.13
CA ASP A 445 13.74 -6.90 19.19
C ASP A 445 14.72 -7.58 18.21
N ALA A 446 15.40 -8.65 18.63
CA ALA A 446 16.35 -9.39 17.80
C ALA A 446 15.66 -9.98 16.53
N ALA A 447 14.42 -10.46 16.64
CA ALA A 447 13.70 -10.97 15.50
C ALA A 447 13.29 -9.86 14.51
N LEU A 448 12.98 -8.66 15.02
CA LEU A 448 12.73 -7.49 14.18
C LEU A 448 14.01 -7.07 13.45
N GLU A 449 15.14 -6.98 14.15
CA GLU A 449 16.44 -6.64 13.57
C GLU A 449 16.84 -7.63 12.48
N GLU A 450 16.67 -8.93 12.72
CA GLU A 450 16.93 -9.99 11.73
C GLU A 450 16.04 -9.82 10.48
N ALA A 451 14.74 -9.58 10.65
CA ALA A 451 13.81 -9.38 9.55
C ALA A 451 14.16 -8.14 8.71
N VAL A 452 14.53 -7.04 9.36
CA VAL A 452 14.99 -5.80 8.70
C VAL A 452 16.33 -6.01 7.99
N ALA A 453 17.28 -6.74 8.63
CA ALA A 453 18.56 -7.08 8.00
C ALA A 453 18.37 -7.95 6.75
N GLN A 454 17.46 -8.92 6.81
CA GLN A 454 17.12 -9.77 5.66
C GLN A 454 16.46 -8.96 4.53
N ASN A 455 15.61 -7.98 4.82
CA ASN A 455 15.08 -7.06 3.81
C ASN A 455 16.20 -6.26 3.13
N ARG A 456 17.20 -5.79 3.90
CA ARG A 456 18.38 -5.11 3.34
C ARG A 456 19.23 -6.05 2.48
N GLU A 457 19.39 -7.31 2.89
CA GLU A 457 20.08 -8.35 2.10
C GLU A 457 19.40 -8.58 0.76
N ILE A 458 18.05 -8.67 0.73
CA ILE A 458 17.28 -8.84 -0.51
C ILE A 458 17.51 -7.64 -1.45
N ILE A 459 17.37 -6.42 -0.96
CA ILE A 459 17.61 -5.21 -1.75
C ILE A 459 19.06 -5.13 -2.23
N GLY A 460 20.02 -5.51 -1.37
CA GLY A 460 21.44 -5.62 -1.74
C GLY A 460 21.69 -6.65 -2.84
N CYS A 461 21.04 -7.80 -2.76
CA CYS A 461 21.07 -8.84 -3.78
C CYS A 461 20.54 -8.32 -5.13
N CYS A 462 19.36 -7.68 -5.13
CA CYS A 462 18.77 -7.10 -6.35
C CYS A 462 19.71 -6.05 -6.99
N ARG A 463 20.32 -5.19 -6.18
CA ARG A 463 21.28 -4.18 -6.64
C ARG A 463 22.55 -4.82 -7.22
N SER A 464 23.14 -5.78 -6.51
CA SER A 464 24.40 -6.44 -6.93
C SER A 464 24.26 -7.28 -8.21
N LYS A 465 23.07 -7.83 -8.40
CA LYS A 465 22.71 -8.60 -9.61
C LYS A 465 22.31 -7.69 -10.78
N GLY A 466 22.07 -6.41 -10.54
CA GLY A 466 21.61 -5.48 -11.55
C GLY A 466 20.18 -5.70 -12.01
N TYR A 467 19.30 -6.25 -11.14
CA TYR A 467 17.90 -6.45 -11.49
C TYR A 467 17.20 -5.12 -11.75
N ASP A 468 16.30 -5.09 -12.72
CA ASP A 468 15.35 -4.00 -12.91
C ASP A 468 14.20 -4.18 -11.90
N PHE A 469 14.29 -3.44 -10.79
CA PHE A 469 13.30 -3.50 -9.73
C PHE A 469 12.97 -2.11 -9.15
N LYS A 470 11.79 -2.01 -8.55
CA LYS A 470 11.36 -0.83 -7.79
C LYS A 470 10.80 -1.28 -6.43
N VAL A 471 11.05 -0.50 -5.37
CA VAL A 471 10.35 -0.71 -4.10
C VAL A 471 8.96 -0.10 -4.22
N TYR A 472 7.94 -0.87 -3.89
CA TYR A 472 6.55 -0.40 -3.81
C TYR A 472 6.28 0.08 -2.38
N VAL A 473 5.69 1.26 -2.21
CA VAL A 473 5.63 2.01 -0.94
C VAL A 473 7.04 2.30 -0.40
N PRO A 474 7.87 3.00 -1.18
CA PRO A 474 9.28 3.21 -0.86
C PRO A 474 9.48 4.13 0.35
N HIS A 475 10.62 3.96 1.01
CA HIS A 475 11.14 4.90 1.99
C HIS A 475 12.68 4.91 1.89
N TYR A 476 13.26 6.06 1.60
CA TYR A 476 14.72 6.25 1.48
C TYR A 476 15.14 7.48 2.26
N GLU A 477 16.38 7.48 2.74
CA GLU A 477 16.95 8.58 3.52
C GLU A 477 17.72 9.61 2.66
N SER A 478 18.07 9.24 1.42
CA SER A 478 18.89 10.10 0.55
C SER A 478 18.18 10.48 -0.74
N GLU A 479 18.44 11.72 -1.20
CA GLU A 479 17.98 12.19 -2.51
C GLU A 479 18.49 11.30 -3.66
N ALA A 480 19.72 10.79 -3.55
CA ALA A 480 20.30 9.89 -4.55
C ALA A 480 19.52 8.57 -4.69
N ASP A 481 19.01 8.02 -3.58
CA ASP A 481 18.17 6.81 -3.63
C ASP A 481 16.80 7.13 -4.22
N TRP A 482 16.21 8.29 -3.92
CA TRP A 482 14.98 8.76 -4.54
C TRP A 482 15.15 9.00 -6.04
N ALA A 483 16.23 9.66 -6.45
CA ALA A 483 16.55 9.86 -7.86
C ALA A 483 16.73 8.52 -8.61
N ARG A 484 17.36 7.53 -7.98
CA ARG A 484 17.49 6.16 -8.53
C ARG A 484 16.13 5.46 -8.62
N HIS A 485 15.28 5.64 -7.61
CA HIS A 485 13.93 5.06 -7.60
C HIS A 485 13.09 5.57 -8.77
N PHE A 486 12.99 6.89 -8.95
CA PHE A 486 12.21 7.49 -10.03
C PHE A 486 12.92 7.44 -11.40
N GLY A 487 14.25 7.25 -11.41
CA GLY A 487 15.04 7.16 -12.64
C GLY A 487 14.83 8.37 -13.56
N ARG A 488 14.46 8.15 -14.81
CA ARG A 488 14.22 9.21 -15.82
C ARG A 488 13.09 10.17 -15.43
N ASP A 489 12.18 9.78 -14.56
CA ASP A 489 11.04 10.60 -14.13
C ASP A 489 11.37 11.53 -12.95
N TRP A 490 12.58 11.43 -12.36
CA TRP A 490 12.99 12.24 -11.22
C TRP A 490 12.90 13.75 -11.49
N ALA A 491 13.40 14.20 -12.63
CA ALA A 491 13.35 15.62 -12.99
C ALA A 491 11.90 16.16 -13.05
N ARG A 492 10.98 15.38 -13.63
CA ARG A 492 9.55 15.69 -13.68
C ARG A 492 8.94 15.72 -12.28
N PHE A 493 9.32 14.77 -11.41
CA PHE A 493 8.85 14.70 -10.03
C PHE A 493 9.28 15.96 -9.23
N VAL A 494 10.53 16.37 -9.36
CA VAL A 494 11.06 17.59 -8.73
C VAL A 494 10.37 18.85 -9.26
N GLU A 495 10.13 18.96 -10.59
CA GLU A 495 9.42 20.07 -11.18
C GLU A 495 7.98 20.19 -10.66
N ARG A 496 7.26 19.06 -10.58
CA ARG A 496 5.91 18.99 -10.00
C ARG A 496 5.90 19.44 -8.54
N LYS A 497 6.91 19.05 -7.74
CA LYS A 497 7.03 19.51 -6.34
C LYS A 497 7.18 21.03 -6.28
N ARG A 498 8.05 21.61 -7.10
CA ARG A 498 8.23 23.08 -7.15
C ARG A 498 6.96 23.81 -7.56
N ARG A 499 6.15 23.20 -8.43
CA ARG A 499 4.88 23.78 -8.92
C ARG A 499 3.77 23.71 -7.89
N TYR A 500 3.57 22.57 -7.23
CA TYR A 500 2.41 22.31 -6.40
C TYR A 500 2.66 22.42 -4.89
N ASP A 501 3.92 22.37 -4.47
CA ASP A 501 4.33 22.58 -3.07
C ASP A 501 5.76 23.15 -3.00
N PRO A 502 5.95 24.41 -3.40
CA PRO A 502 7.27 25.02 -3.59
C PRO A 502 8.12 25.13 -2.32
N ILE A 503 7.49 25.10 -1.14
CA ILE A 503 8.20 25.18 0.15
C ILE A 503 8.23 23.83 0.90
N ALA A 504 7.82 22.76 0.25
CA ALA A 504 7.87 21.38 0.73
C ALA A 504 7.22 21.17 2.11
N ILE A 505 5.96 21.61 2.27
CA ILE A 505 5.21 21.42 3.52
C ILE A 505 4.45 20.10 3.57
N LEU A 506 4.19 19.46 2.41
CA LEU A 506 3.36 18.26 2.31
C LEU A 506 4.17 16.96 2.42
N ALA A 507 3.58 15.97 3.11
CA ALA A 507 4.05 14.61 3.26
C ALA A 507 5.54 14.51 3.68
N PRO A 508 5.94 15.16 4.79
CA PRO A 508 7.34 15.18 5.26
C PRO A 508 7.84 13.79 5.68
N GLY A 509 6.95 12.90 6.10
CA GLY A 509 7.29 11.52 6.51
C GLY A 509 7.79 10.64 5.36
N GLN A 510 7.60 11.06 4.10
CA GLN A 510 8.19 10.40 2.93
C GLN A 510 9.71 10.66 2.80
N THR A 511 10.23 11.72 3.44
CA THR A 511 11.67 12.10 3.40
C THR A 511 12.22 12.42 2.00
N ILE A 512 11.34 12.70 1.01
CA ILE A 512 11.76 13.01 -0.37
C ILE A 512 12.31 14.44 -0.46
N PHE A 513 11.61 15.37 0.16
CA PHE A 513 11.98 16.80 0.19
C PHE A 513 11.93 17.32 1.63
N ALA A 514 12.95 18.07 2.01
CA ALA A 514 12.94 18.82 3.26
C ALA A 514 12.26 20.18 3.05
N ARG A 515 11.53 20.64 4.07
CA ARG A 515 10.97 21.98 4.06
C ARG A 515 12.11 23.00 3.94
N ALA A 516 11.97 23.95 3.01
CA ALA A 516 12.90 25.05 2.89
C ALA A 516 12.84 25.93 4.16
N GLU A 517 13.99 26.18 4.78
CA GLU A 517 14.09 27.19 5.84
C GLU A 517 13.79 28.57 5.24
N PRO A 518 13.04 29.44 5.94
CA PRO A 518 12.91 30.82 5.49
C PRO A 518 14.31 31.43 5.42
N PRO A 519 14.61 32.24 4.39
CA PRO A 519 15.89 32.94 4.35
C PRO A 519 16.04 33.69 5.66
N ALA A 520 17.21 33.51 6.33
CA ALA A 520 17.52 34.25 7.54
C ALA A 520 17.25 35.73 7.25
N ALA A 521 16.35 36.34 8.04
CA ALA A 521 16.08 37.77 7.90
C ALA A 521 17.43 38.46 7.94
N ALA A 522 17.82 39.09 6.82
CA ALA A 522 19.04 39.87 6.75
C ALA A 522 18.96 40.83 7.93
N ALA A 523 19.83 40.62 8.93
CA ALA A 523 19.94 41.51 10.07
C ALA A 523 20.10 42.90 9.45
N ALA A 524 19.07 43.73 9.55
CA ALA A 524 19.12 45.10 9.11
C ALA A 524 20.25 45.77 9.91
N ALA A 525 21.39 45.93 9.27
CA ALA A 525 22.41 46.77 9.76
C ALA A 525 21.80 48.19 9.84
N ALA A 526 21.39 48.57 11.04
CA ALA A 526 21.06 49.95 11.31
C ALA A 526 22.34 50.78 11.21
N PRO A 527 22.26 51.98 10.58
CA PRO A 527 23.40 52.87 10.40
C PRO A 527 23.94 53.44 11.71
#